data_bf642e269f69ef48cb8861ae6cdc86aa
#
_entry.id   bf642e269f69ef48cb8861ae6cdc86aa
#
_cell.length_a   1.000
_cell.length_b   1.000
_cell.length_c   1.000
_cell.angle_alpha   90.00
_cell.angle_beta   90.00
_cell.angle_gamma   90.00
#
_symmetry.space_group_name_H-M   'P 1'
#
loop_
_entity.id
_entity.type
_entity.pdbx_description
1 polymer ?
#
loop_
_entity_poly.entity_id
_entity_poly.type
_entity_poly.pdbx_seq_one_letter_code
_entity_poly.pdbx_strand_id
1 'polypeptide(L)'
;MKRKIVHPAPSARALSGPNYWRSLDELQGSPGFQAQLEREFPEGASSIDGVDRRNFLKIMAASFALGGVGMAGCRRPETRILPFGKSVEGYIQGLPIYYATAMPLRKSAFPVLAETHQGRPTKIEGNPSYAPYGGGTSLIAQASLLDLYDPDRTTGHYQNGAKIDAAAVNQILSSLNEKYSANQGEGLAFVATESSSPTRARLVRELHKKFPKAIWSEYEPISDEAPLEAAQAVFGKSVKPVYQFGKAKRIVSIDSDFFQSEAGSVFYAREFAKGRRVTSKDDDMNRLYVAESSFTLAGSMADHRLRLASSHMLAFAAALAAKITGDSSYDKLAQGLDIKAGWIEECAADLSNNKGRGLVVAGAHLPAAVHAITYAINASLGNIGSTVEFLEVAETKAKSLASVTAAIAKGSVSSLVILGGNPVFNAPADLAWASAQKSVSEVIRLGYRLDETAALAAVNIAEAH
;
A
#
# COMPACT_ATOMS: atom_id res chain seq x y z
N MET A 1 45.32 -10.79 -26.79
CA MET A 1 45.79 -11.80 -25.81
C MET A 1 45.34 -11.38 -24.42
N LYS A 2 44.36 -12.04 -23.81
CA LYS A 2 43.97 -11.82 -22.41
C LYS A 2 44.96 -12.52 -21.50
N ARG A 3 45.71 -11.80 -20.69
CA ARG A 3 46.57 -12.37 -19.65
C ARG A 3 45.72 -13.11 -18.63
N LYS A 4 45.87 -14.41 -18.52
CA LYS A 4 45.33 -15.23 -17.42
C LYS A 4 46.16 -14.91 -16.19
N ILE A 5 45.56 -14.24 -15.19
CA ILE A 5 46.20 -14.09 -13.87
C ILE A 5 46.08 -15.46 -13.19
N VAL A 6 47.17 -16.16 -13.04
CA VAL A 6 47.24 -17.40 -12.26
C VAL A 6 47.61 -17.00 -10.85
N HIS A 7 46.68 -17.12 -9.94
CA HIS A 7 46.95 -16.96 -8.49
C HIS A 7 47.71 -18.23 -8.02
N PRO A 8 48.81 -18.10 -7.27
CA PRO A 8 49.47 -19.25 -6.68
C PRO A 8 48.53 -19.96 -5.71
N ALA A 9 48.56 -21.29 -5.71
CA ALA A 9 47.77 -22.07 -4.75
C ALA A 9 48.18 -21.70 -3.31
N PRO A 10 47.23 -21.49 -2.38
CA PRO A 10 47.55 -21.16 -1.00
C PRO A 10 48.33 -22.29 -0.33
N SER A 11 49.35 -21.93 0.44
CA SER A 11 50.15 -22.89 1.21
C SER A 11 49.27 -23.62 2.23
N ALA A 12 49.61 -24.85 2.58
CA ALA A 12 48.87 -25.69 3.50
C ALA A 12 48.65 -25.04 4.91
N ARG A 13 49.44 -24.04 5.27
CA ARG A 13 49.26 -23.23 6.52
C ARG A 13 48.17 -22.16 6.43
N ALA A 14 47.68 -21.82 5.24
CA ALA A 14 46.65 -20.82 5.01
C ALA A 14 45.22 -21.37 5.11
N LEU A 15 45.04 -22.62 5.54
CA LEU A 15 43.74 -23.29 5.61
C LEU A 15 43.10 -23.26 6.99
N SER A 16 43.73 -22.61 7.98
CA SER A 16 43.15 -22.44 9.33
C SER A 16 42.92 -20.96 9.60
N GLY A 17 41.67 -20.55 9.60
CA GLY A 17 41.22 -19.18 9.89
C GLY A 17 40.86 -18.34 8.65
N PRO A 18 40.23 -17.20 8.83
CA PRO A 18 39.86 -16.32 7.72
C PRO A 18 41.11 -15.70 7.07
N ASN A 19 41.21 -15.83 5.75
CA ASN A 19 42.30 -15.27 4.97
C ASN A 19 42.11 -13.80 4.60
N TYR A 20 40.93 -13.27 4.88
CA TYR A 20 40.54 -11.89 4.56
C TYR A 20 39.64 -11.33 5.67
N TRP A 21 39.84 -10.07 6.00
CA TRP A 21 39.03 -9.32 6.96
C TRP A 21 38.36 -8.17 6.22
N ARG A 22 37.12 -7.88 6.59
CA ARG A 22 36.32 -6.80 5.99
C ARG A 22 36.61 -5.45 6.61
N SER A 23 37.16 -5.45 7.85
CA SER A 23 37.50 -4.23 8.58
C SER A 23 38.70 -4.47 9.53
N LEU A 24 39.32 -3.39 10.03
CA LEU A 24 40.35 -3.45 11.06
C LEU A 24 39.80 -3.96 12.40
N ASP A 25 38.52 -3.68 12.68
CA ASP A 25 37.84 -4.15 13.90
C ASP A 25 37.64 -5.67 13.88
N GLU A 26 37.37 -6.24 12.72
CA GLU A 26 37.30 -7.70 12.51
C GLU A 26 38.67 -8.34 12.72
N LEU A 27 39.74 -7.75 12.15
CA LEU A 27 41.12 -8.23 12.32
C LEU A 27 41.56 -8.18 13.78
N GLN A 28 41.18 -7.14 14.53
CA GLN A 28 41.54 -6.94 15.95
C GLN A 28 40.61 -7.70 16.90
N GLY A 29 39.47 -8.26 16.39
CA GLY A 29 38.47 -8.91 17.21
C GLY A 29 37.88 -7.96 18.29
N SER A 30 37.66 -6.70 17.90
CA SER A 30 37.22 -5.69 18.85
C SER A 30 35.90 -6.06 19.53
N PRO A 31 35.69 -5.72 20.82
CA PRO A 31 34.41 -6.01 21.49
C PRO A 31 33.18 -5.43 20.78
N GLY A 32 33.35 -4.28 20.12
CA GLY A 32 32.30 -3.67 19.30
C GLY A 32 31.92 -4.49 18.07
N PHE A 33 32.92 -5.07 17.40
CA PHE A 33 32.68 -5.96 16.26
C PHE A 33 32.01 -7.26 16.71
N GLN A 34 32.45 -7.84 17.83
CA GLN A 34 31.82 -9.06 18.36
C GLN A 34 30.36 -8.83 18.78
N ALA A 35 30.07 -7.72 19.44
CA ALA A 35 28.70 -7.34 19.79
C ALA A 35 27.80 -7.09 18.56
N GLN A 36 28.37 -6.66 17.44
CA GLN A 36 27.66 -6.49 16.17
C GLN A 36 27.40 -7.84 15.49
N LEU A 37 28.38 -8.75 15.54
CA LEU A 37 28.27 -10.11 15.02
C LEU A 37 27.17 -10.90 15.76
N GLU A 38 27.09 -10.77 17.07
CA GLU A 38 26.08 -11.41 17.90
C GLU A 38 24.65 -10.85 17.66
N ARG A 39 24.55 -9.63 17.14
CA ARG A 39 23.25 -9.06 16.71
C ARG A 39 22.78 -9.57 15.33
N GLU A 40 23.71 -9.95 14.46
CA GLU A 40 23.40 -10.44 13.13
C GLU A 40 23.16 -11.96 13.09
N PHE A 41 23.67 -12.70 14.07
CA PHE A 41 23.58 -14.15 14.13
C PHE A 41 22.94 -14.60 15.45
N PRO A 42 22.20 -15.74 15.46
CA PRO A 42 21.63 -16.29 16.69
C PRO A 42 22.70 -16.49 17.77
N GLU A 43 22.30 -16.28 19.03
CA GLU A 43 23.15 -16.49 20.20
C GLU A 43 23.85 -17.86 20.14
N GLY A 44 25.18 -17.89 20.22
CA GLY A 44 26.00 -19.10 20.11
C GLY A 44 26.48 -19.47 18.72
N ALA A 45 26.09 -18.72 17.66
CA ALA A 45 26.60 -18.98 16.29
C ALA A 45 28.11 -18.77 16.17
N SER A 46 28.69 -17.86 16.97
CA SER A 46 30.13 -17.59 17.04
C SER A 46 30.92 -18.57 17.94
N SER A 47 30.22 -19.37 18.76
CA SER A 47 30.87 -20.35 19.67
C SER A 47 31.07 -21.74 19.04
N ILE A 48 30.78 -21.90 17.74
CA ILE A 48 31.05 -23.13 16.98
C ILE A 48 32.51 -23.12 16.47
N ASP A 49 33.45 -22.73 17.30
CA ASP A 49 34.85 -22.97 17.07
C ASP A 49 35.18 -24.43 17.50
N GLY A 50 35.47 -25.28 16.53
CA GLY A 50 35.95 -26.62 16.80
C GLY A 50 34.94 -27.74 16.56
N VAL A 51 34.09 -27.64 15.53
CA VAL A 51 33.33 -28.79 15.04
C VAL A 51 34.32 -29.77 14.40
N ASP A 52 34.77 -30.74 15.21
CA ASP A 52 35.54 -31.89 14.75
C ASP A 52 34.83 -32.49 13.50
N ARG A 53 35.60 -32.89 12.47
CA ARG A 53 35.04 -33.51 11.24
C ARG A 53 33.99 -34.57 11.54
N ARG A 54 34.17 -35.31 12.64
CA ARG A 54 33.20 -36.30 13.12
C ARG A 54 31.86 -35.71 13.57
N ASN A 55 31.89 -34.59 14.26
CA ASN A 55 30.68 -33.91 14.72
C ASN A 55 29.97 -33.16 13.57
N PHE A 56 30.73 -32.59 12.64
CA PHE A 56 30.19 -32.03 11.42
C PHE A 56 29.46 -33.10 10.57
N LEU A 57 30.08 -34.29 10.38
CA LEU A 57 29.45 -35.40 9.67
C LEU A 57 28.20 -35.93 10.41
N LYS A 58 28.18 -35.93 11.74
CA LYS A 58 26.99 -36.29 12.53
C LYS A 58 25.88 -35.27 12.39
N ILE A 59 26.19 -33.98 12.42
CA ILE A 59 25.21 -32.90 12.21
C ILE A 59 24.68 -32.92 10.78
N MET A 60 25.54 -33.12 9.79
CA MET A 60 25.12 -33.29 8.40
C MET A 60 24.23 -34.53 8.24
N ALA A 61 24.61 -35.67 8.81
CA ALA A 61 23.80 -36.89 8.73
C ALA A 61 22.45 -36.72 9.44
N ALA A 62 22.41 -36.04 10.58
CA ALA A 62 21.17 -35.69 11.28
C ALA A 62 20.29 -34.72 10.47
N SER A 63 20.91 -33.72 9.81
CA SER A 63 20.21 -32.79 8.93
C SER A 63 19.65 -33.48 7.67
N PHE A 64 20.43 -34.41 7.08
CA PHE A 64 19.95 -35.24 5.96
C PHE A 64 18.85 -36.20 6.40
N ALA A 65 18.93 -36.79 7.61
CA ALA A 65 17.86 -37.64 8.16
C ALA A 65 16.59 -36.84 8.43
N LEU A 66 16.71 -35.64 9.01
CA LEU A 66 15.59 -34.71 9.21
C LEU A 66 15.01 -34.19 7.87
N GLY A 67 15.86 -33.86 6.91
CA GLY A 67 15.47 -33.52 5.54
C GLY A 67 14.78 -34.68 4.83
N GLY A 68 15.27 -35.90 5.01
CA GLY A 68 14.66 -37.13 4.49
C GLY A 68 13.28 -37.43 5.10
N VAL A 69 13.12 -37.20 6.42
CA VAL A 69 11.80 -37.33 7.10
C VAL A 69 10.86 -36.19 6.65
N GLY A 70 11.38 -34.96 6.47
CA GLY A 70 10.60 -33.86 5.93
C GLY A 70 10.14 -34.11 4.48
N MET A 71 11.00 -34.69 3.65
CA MET A 71 10.64 -35.06 2.27
C MET A 71 9.67 -36.26 2.20
N ALA A 72 9.71 -37.20 3.14
CA ALA A 72 8.73 -38.26 3.26
C ALA A 72 7.35 -37.72 3.72
N GLY A 73 7.32 -36.59 4.44
CA GLY A 73 6.10 -35.87 4.82
C GLY A 73 5.57 -34.93 3.75
N CYS A 74 6.34 -34.60 2.71
CA CYS A 74 5.87 -33.84 1.55
C CYS A 74 4.91 -34.72 0.74
N ARG A 75 3.68 -34.74 1.17
CA ARG A 75 2.58 -35.31 0.42
C ARG A 75 2.45 -34.48 -0.86
N ARG A 76 2.97 -35.00 -1.98
CA ARG A 76 2.60 -34.45 -3.28
C ARG A 76 1.07 -34.52 -3.34
N PRO A 77 0.38 -33.40 -3.59
CA PRO A 77 -1.05 -33.49 -3.81
C PRO A 77 -1.27 -34.54 -4.91
N GLU A 78 -2.19 -35.46 -4.69
CA GLU A 78 -2.58 -36.45 -5.68
C GLU A 78 -3.16 -35.71 -6.88
N THR A 79 -2.28 -35.28 -7.78
CA THR A 79 -2.67 -34.70 -9.06
C THR A 79 -2.93 -35.85 -10.02
N ARG A 80 -4.19 -36.09 -10.31
CA ARG A 80 -4.57 -36.98 -11.40
C ARG A 80 -4.20 -36.30 -12.71
N ILE A 81 -3.29 -36.91 -13.46
CA ILE A 81 -3.01 -36.49 -14.83
C ILE A 81 -4.18 -36.98 -15.69
N LEU A 82 -5.08 -36.07 -16.04
CA LEU A 82 -6.18 -36.36 -16.95
C LEU A 82 -5.71 -36.03 -18.38
N PRO A 83 -6.01 -36.90 -19.38
CA PRO A 83 -5.69 -36.61 -20.75
C PRO A 83 -6.51 -35.38 -21.21
N PHE A 84 -5.88 -34.49 -21.97
CA PHE A 84 -6.52 -33.33 -22.57
C PHE A 84 -7.35 -33.78 -23.79
N GLY A 85 -8.50 -34.43 -23.51
CA GLY A 85 -9.33 -35.09 -24.52
C GLY A 85 -10.23 -34.13 -25.32
N LYS A 86 -10.50 -32.91 -24.82
CA LYS A 86 -11.29 -31.88 -25.49
C LYS A 86 -10.67 -30.53 -25.28
N SER A 87 -10.40 -29.81 -26.35
CA SER A 87 -9.98 -28.41 -26.32
C SER A 87 -11.20 -27.52 -26.52
N VAL A 88 -11.13 -26.29 -25.99
CA VAL A 88 -12.03 -25.20 -26.35
C VAL A 88 -11.45 -24.45 -27.55
N GLU A 89 -12.32 -23.84 -28.35
CA GLU A 89 -11.91 -23.05 -29.49
C GLU A 89 -10.94 -21.92 -29.04
N GLY A 90 -9.88 -21.75 -29.83
CA GLY A 90 -8.86 -20.72 -29.55
C GLY A 90 -7.87 -21.04 -28.42
N TYR A 91 -7.96 -22.21 -27.78
CA TYR A 91 -7.01 -22.62 -26.75
C TYR A 91 -5.94 -23.57 -27.30
N ILE A 92 -4.69 -23.19 -27.15
CA ILE A 92 -3.50 -24.02 -27.46
C ILE A 92 -2.85 -24.39 -26.15
N GLN A 93 -2.72 -25.68 -25.87
CA GLN A 93 -2.08 -26.16 -24.65
C GLN A 93 -0.64 -25.67 -24.55
N GLY A 94 -0.28 -25.14 -23.36
CA GLY A 94 1.05 -24.59 -23.11
C GLY A 94 1.19 -23.09 -23.43
N LEU A 95 0.24 -22.50 -24.17
CA LEU A 95 0.20 -21.05 -24.37
C LEU A 95 -0.77 -20.41 -23.36
N PRO A 96 -0.36 -19.31 -22.70
CA PRO A 96 -1.22 -18.58 -21.78
C PRO A 96 -2.34 -17.83 -22.53
N ILE A 97 -3.47 -17.67 -21.85
CA ILE A 97 -4.53 -16.75 -22.25
C ILE A 97 -4.52 -15.57 -21.29
N TYR A 98 -4.61 -14.36 -21.84
CA TYR A 98 -4.62 -13.12 -21.06
C TYR A 98 -6.03 -12.54 -20.98
N TYR A 99 -6.45 -12.20 -19.78
CA TYR A 99 -7.73 -11.54 -19.54
C TYR A 99 -7.49 -10.13 -19.02
N ALA A 100 -8.02 -9.13 -19.70
CA ALA A 100 -7.99 -7.76 -19.25
C ALA A 100 -8.96 -7.59 -18.07
N THR A 101 -8.43 -7.09 -16.96
CA THR A 101 -9.21 -6.83 -15.75
C THR A 101 -8.63 -5.63 -14.99
N ALA A 102 -9.18 -5.33 -13.83
CA ALA A 102 -8.65 -4.30 -12.95
C ALA A 102 -8.56 -4.83 -11.53
N MET A 103 -7.44 -4.57 -10.85
CA MET A 103 -7.28 -4.82 -9.43
C MET A 103 -7.70 -3.57 -8.65
N PRO A 104 -8.78 -3.62 -7.84
CA PRO A 104 -9.16 -2.50 -7.00
C PRO A 104 -8.16 -2.33 -5.85
N LEU A 105 -7.81 -1.08 -5.55
CA LEU A 105 -6.98 -0.72 -4.41
C LEU A 105 -7.45 0.63 -3.88
N ARG A 106 -8.07 0.65 -2.71
CA ARG A 106 -8.68 1.86 -2.12
C ARG A 106 -9.64 2.54 -3.12
N LYS A 107 -9.59 3.85 -3.25
CA LYS A 107 -10.32 4.64 -4.26
C LYS A 107 -9.69 4.61 -5.66
N SER A 108 -8.92 3.57 -5.99
CA SER A 108 -8.25 3.42 -7.28
C SER A 108 -8.41 2.01 -7.83
N ALA A 109 -8.01 1.79 -9.07
CA ALA A 109 -7.94 0.48 -9.68
C ALA A 109 -6.74 0.43 -10.63
N PHE A 110 -6.00 -0.69 -10.59
CA PHE A 110 -4.91 -0.95 -11.53
C PHE A 110 -5.45 -1.75 -12.72
N PRO A 111 -5.37 -1.24 -13.94
CA PRO A 111 -5.67 -2.00 -15.14
C PRO A 111 -4.57 -3.03 -15.38
N VAL A 112 -4.95 -4.29 -15.34
CA VAL A 112 -4.03 -5.42 -15.42
C VAL A 112 -4.47 -6.45 -16.46
N LEU A 113 -3.53 -7.30 -16.86
CA LEU A 113 -3.77 -8.52 -17.59
C LEU A 113 -3.51 -9.69 -16.65
N ALA A 114 -4.52 -10.54 -16.47
CA ALA A 114 -4.36 -11.81 -15.77
C ALA A 114 -3.94 -12.87 -16.80
N GLU A 115 -2.71 -13.34 -16.68
CA GLU A 115 -2.20 -14.47 -17.44
C GLU A 115 -2.75 -15.76 -16.83
N THR A 116 -3.31 -16.63 -17.65
CA THR A 116 -3.92 -17.88 -17.21
C THR A 116 -3.41 -19.06 -18.01
N HIS A 117 -3.19 -20.16 -17.31
CA HIS A 117 -2.96 -21.47 -17.91
C HIS A 117 -4.10 -22.40 -17.54
N GLN A 118 -4.79 -22.96 -18.52
CA GLN A 118 -5.95 -23.86 -18.32
C GLN A 118 -7.05 -23.24 -17.42
N GLY A 119 -7.32 -21.93 -17.61
CA GLY A 119 -8.29 -21.18 -16.80
C GLY A 119 -7.81 -20.83 -15.39
N ARG A 120 -6.56 -21.13 -15.05
CA ARG A 120 -5.96 -20.84 -13.76
C ARG A 120 -5.05 -19.62 -13.86
N PRO A 121 -5.32 -18.52 -13.15
CA PRO A 121 -4.44 -17.37 -13.13
C PRO A 121 -3.06 -17.73 -12.54
N THR A 122 -2.00 -17.35 -13.25
CA THR A 122 -0.62 -17.68 -12.89
C THR A 122 0.25 -16.45 -12.69
N LYS A 123 -0.10 -15.33 -13.33
CA LYS A 123 0.62 -14.07 -13.21
C LYS A 123 -0.29 -12.88 -13.46
N ILE A 124 0.05 -11.76 -12.85
CA ILE A 124 -0.56 -10.46 -13.12
C ILE A 124 0.45 -9.59 -13.84
N GLU A 125 0.06 -9.04 -14.99
CA GLU A 125 0.85 -8.09 -15.77
C GLU A 125 0.13 -6.75 -15.85
N GLY A 126 0.88 -5.66 -16.07
CA GLY A 126 0.27 -4.37 -16.38
C GLY A 126 -0.34 -4.37 -17.77
N ASN A 127 -1.48 -3.73 -17.94
CA ASN A 127 -2.14 -3.63 -19.23
C ASN A 127 -1.45 -2.57 -20.14
N PRO A 128 -0.76 -2.95 -21.21
CA PRO A 128 -0.06 -2.02 -22.10
C PRO A 128 -1.03 -1.12 -22.90
N SER A 129 -2.29 -1.53 -23.05
CA SER A 129 -3.32 -0.71 -23.72
C SER A 129 -3.78 0.46 -22.85
N TYR A 130 -3.46 0.47 -21.56
CA TYR A 130 -3.71 1.62 -20.70
C TYR A 130 -2.52 2.58 -20.75
N ALA A 131 -2.60 3.56 -21.66
CA ALA A 131 -1.52 4.48 -21.98
C ALA A 131 -0.86 5.18 -20.75
N PRO A 132 -1.59 5.62 -19.71
CA PRO A 132 -0.97 6.26 -18.54
C PRO A 132 0.07 5.38 -17.85
N TYR A 133 -0.18 4.07 -17.72
CA TYR A 133 0.74 3.16 -17.05
C TYR A 133 1.73 2.48 -18.02
N GLY A 134 1.36 2.39 -19.31
CA GLY A 134 2.21 1.84 -20.36
C GLY A 134 2.69 0.41 -20.09
N GLY A 135 1.85 -0.42 -19.50
CA GLY A 135 2.19 -1.78 -19.08
C GLY A 135 2.88 -1.88 -17.70
N GLY A 136 3.05 -0.75 -17.00
CA GLY A 136 3.53 -0.75 -15.62
C GLY A 136 2.48 -1.27 -14.64
N THR A 137 2.94 -1.88 -13.55
CA THR A 137 2.09 -2.36 -12.45
C THR A 137 2.80 -2.18 -11.11
N SER A 138 2.06 -2.32 -10.00
CA SER A 138 2.61 -2.18 -8.67
C SER A 138 2.96 -3.53 -8.04
N LEU A 139 3.81 -3.53 -7.02
CA LEU A 139 4.12 -4.70 -6.20
C LEU A 139 2.84 -5.34 -5.62
N ILE A 140 1.91 -4.51 -5.13
CA ILE A 140 0.65 -4.97 -4.55
C ILE A 140 -0.22 -5.66 -5.62
N ALA A 141 -0.30 -5.08 -6.82
CA ALA A 141 -1.04 -5.70 -7.92
C ALA A 141 -0.45 -7.06 -8.33
N GLN A 142 0.89 -7.18 -8.39
CA GLN A 142 1.55 -8.46 -8.65
C GLN A 142 1.29 -9.49 -7.54
N ALA A 143 1.37 -9.06 -6.28
CA ALA A 143 1.18 -9.91 -5.12
C ALA A 143 -0.28 -10.34 -4.91
N SER A 144 -1.26 -9.64 -5.48
CA SER A 144 -2.69 -9.96 -5.31
C SER A 144 -3.06 -11.38 -5.74
N LEU A 145 -2.28 -11.95 -6.67
CA LEU A 145 -2.45 -13.34 -7.08
C LEU A 145 -2.30 -14.33 -5.92
N LEU A 146 -1.47 -14.01 -4.93
CA LEU A 146 -1.25 -14.87 -3.76
C LEU A 146 -2.51 -15.00 -2.90
N ASP A 147 -3.30 -13.95 -2.80
CA ASP A 147 -4.57 -13.98 -2.07
C ASP A 147 -5.57 -14.98 -2.70
N LEU A 148 -5.52 -15.19 -4.02
CA LEU A 148 -6.37 -16.16 -4.71
C LEU A 148 -6.07 -17.60 -4.26
N TYR A 149 -4.79 -17.90 -4.00
CA TYR A 149 -4.30 -19.24 -3.65
C TYR A 149 -4.01 -19.42 -2.16
N ASP A 150 -4.30 -18.41 -1.36
CA ASP A 150 -4.10 -18.48 0.10
C ASP A 150 -4.93 -19.62 0.71
N PRO A 151 -4.31 -20.58 1.41
CA PRO A 151 -5.03 -21.69 2.06
C PRO A 151 -5.98 -21.22 3.17
N ASP A 152 -5.73 -20.04 3.77
CA ASP A 152 -6.57 -19.44 4.81
C ASP A 152 -7.77 -18.69 4.24
N ARG A 153 -7.92 -18.68 2.92
CA ARG A 153 -9.06 -18.07 2.26
C ARG A 153 -10.34 -18.81 2.58
N THR A 154 -11.38 -18.07 2.94
CA THR A 154 -12.70 -18.64 3.22
C THR A 154 -13.31 -19.26 1.95
N THR A 155 -13.58 -20.57 1.99
CA THR A 155 -14.16 -21.33 0.87
C THR A 155 -15.65 -21.67 1.07
N GLY A 156 -16.29 -21.14 2.10
CA GLY A 156 -17.68 -21.40 2.43
C GLY A 156 -18.31 -20.30 3.26
N HIS A 157 -19.63 -20.33 3.35
CA HIS A 157 -20.38 -19.41 4.20
C HIS A 157 -20.60 -20.04 5.57
N TYR A 158 -20.69 -19.22 6.61
CA TYR A 158 -20.87 -19.69 8.00
C TYR A 158 -21.91 -18.85 8.73
N GLN A 159 -22.68 -19.51 9.58
CA GLN A 159 -23.59 -18.87 10.53
C GLN A 159 -23.32 -19.45 11.91
N ASN A 160 -22.98 -18.62 12.89
CA ASN A 160 -22.63 -19.01 14.26
C ASN A 160 -21.59 -20.15 14.29
N GLY A 161 -20.57 -20.07 13.41
CA GLY A 161 -19.52 -21.08 13.28
C GLY A 161 -19.88 -22.34 12.47
N ALA A 162 -21.16 -22.57 12.18
CA ALA A 162 -21.60 -23.69 11.35
C ALA A 162 -21.61 -23.32 9.87
N LYS A 163 -21.13 -24.23 9.00
CA LYS A 163 -21.14 -24.04 7.55
C LYS A 163 -22.57 -24.04 7.02
N ILE A 164 -22.91 -23.08 6.17
CA ILE A 164 -24.19 -22.95 5.47
C ILE A 164 -23.98 -22.92 3.95
N ASP A 165 -25.04 -23.16 3.21
CA ASP A 165 -25.04 -23.10 1.75
C ASP A 165 -25.51 -21.73 1.20
N ALA A 166 -25.46 -21.55 -0.11
CA ALA A 166 -25.87 -20.33 -0.77
C ALA A 166 -27.40 -20.07 -0.64
N ALA A 167 -28.21 -21.12 -0.48
CA ALA A 167 -29.65 -20.98 -0.30
C ALA A 167 -29.95 -20.35 1.07
N ALA A 168 -29.29 -20.79 2.13
CA ALA A 168 -29.38 -20.19 3.45
C ALA A 168 -28.89 -18.72 3.46
N VAL A 169 -27.80 -18.40 2.76
CA VAL A 169 -27.36 -17.01 2.59
C VAL A 169 -28.43 -16.15 1.93
N ASN A 170 -29.03 -16.62 0.83
CA ASN A 170 -30.11 -15.89 0.16
C ASN A 170 -31.32 -15.69 1.08
N GLN A 171 -31.66 -16.67 1.91
CA GLN A 171 -32.73 -16.55 2.88
C GLN A 171 -32.43 -15.49 3.95
N ILE A 172 -31.19 -15.45 4.47
CA ILE A 172 -30.74 -14.43 5.43
C ILE A 172 -30.87 -13.03 4.83
N LEU A 173 -30.38 -12.85 3.58
CA LEU A 173 -30.45 -11.55 2.89
C LEU A 173 -31.89 -11.14 2.58
N SER A 174 -32.77 -12.09 2.23
CA SER A 174 -34.20 -11.83 2.02
C SER A 174 -34.89 -11.42 3.32
N SER A 175 -34.63 -12.11 4.41
CA SER A 175 -35.17 -11.76 5.75
C SER A 175 -34.68 -10.39 6.20
N LEU A 176 -33.42 -10.05 5.98
CA LEU A 176 -32.88 -8.71 6.26
C LEU A 176 -33.62 -7.64 5.44
N ASN A 177 -33.85 -7.90 4.16
CA ASN A 177 -34.57 -7.01 3.27
C ASN A 177 -36.05 -6.82 3.73
N GLU A 178 -36.76 -7.87 4.09
CA GLU A 178 -38.12 -7.81 4.60
C GLU A 178 -38.20 -7.03 5.90
N LYS A 179 -37.30 -7.33 6.85
CA LYS A 179 -37.20 -6.65 8.16
C LYS A 179 -37.10 -5.13 8.05
N TYR A 180 -36.34 -4.63 7.08
CA TYR A 180 -36.07 -3.20 6.94
C TYR A 180 -36.90 -2.49 5.86
N SER A 181 -37.67 -3.20 5.06
CA SER A 181 -38.51 -2.56 4.01
C SER A 181 -39.61 -1.68 4.59
N ALA A 182 -40.25 -2.08 5.66
CA ALA A 182 -41.39 -1.34 6.27
C ALA A 182 -40.93 -0.02 6.93
N ASN A 183 -39.72 0.01 7.52
CA ASN A 183 -39.19 1.18 8.25
C ASN A 183 -38.13 1.95 7.44
N GLN A 184 -38.03 1.69 6.13
CA GLN A 184 -37.14 2.41 5.24
C GLN A 184 -35.65 2.28 5.60
N GLY A 185 -35.26 1.19 6.26
CA GLY A 185 -33.87 0.92 6.65
C GLY A 185 -33.45 1.51 8.00
N GLU A 186 -34.37 1.98 8.83
CA GLU A 186 -34.06 2.47 10.17
C GLU A 186 -33.53 1.34 11.05
N GLY A 187 -32.34 1.53 11.63
CA GLY A 187 -31.60 0.50 12.38
C GLY A 187 -30.67 -0.38 11.56
N LEU A 188 -30.57 -0.17 10.24
CA LEU A 188 -29.64 -0.87 9.36
C LEU A 188 -28.43 0.00 9.06
N ALA A 189 -27.23 -0.55 9.26
CA ALA A 189 -25.97 0.10 8.94
C ALA A 189 -25.10 -0.78 8.05
N PHE A 190 -24.39 -0.12 7.14
CA PHE A 190 -23.38 -0.73 6.27
C PHE A 190 -22.03 -0.08 6.53
N VAL A 191 -20.98 -0.90 6.65
CA VAL A 191 -19.59 -0.47 6.65
C VAL A 191 -18.89 -1.18 5.51
N ALA A 192 -18.30 -0.44 4.62
CA ALA A 192 -17.65 -0.97 3.43
C ALA A 192 -16.26 -0.36 3.27
N THR A 193 -15.36 -1.08 2.57
CA THR A 193 -14.10 -0.48 2.11
C THR A 193 -14.40 0.63 1.09
N GLU A 194 -13.50 1.58 0.92
CA GLU A 194 -13.63 2.58 -0.12
C GLU A 194 -13.53 1.97 -1.53
N SER A 195 -14.18 2.57 -2.52
CA SER A 195 -14.14 2.07 -3.89
C SER A 195 -14.43 3.16 -4.91
N SER A 196 -13.70 3.14 -6.01
CA SER A 196 -13.96 3.96 -7.21
C SER A 196 -14.87 3.28 -8.24
N SER A 197 -15.45 2.13 -7.93
CA SER A 197 -16.31 1.38 -8.86
C SER A 197 -17.61 2.12 -9.20
N PRO A 198 -17.86 2.48 -10.47
CA PRO A 198 -19.11 3.11 -10.88
C PRO A 198 -20.32 2.20 -10.64
N THR A 199 -20.14 0.89 -10.75
CA THR A 199 -21.18 -0.10 -10.47
C THR A 199 -21.57 -0.07 -9.01
N ARG A 200 -20.58 -0.07 -8.10
CA ARG A 200 -20.85 0.04 -6.66
C ARG A 200 -21.54 1.35 -6.33
N ALA A 201 -21.09 2.48 -6.86
CA ALA A 201 -21.73 3.77 -6.67
C ALA A 201 -23.21 3.76 -7.14
N ARG A 202 -23.51 3.08 -8.26
CA ARG A 202 -24.90 2.89 -8.72
C ARG A 202 -25.70 2.04 -7.73
N LEU A 203 -25.16 0.92 -7.25
CA LEU A 203 -25.84 0.02 -6.32
C LEU A 203 -26.10 0.72 -4.97
N VAL A 204 -25.14 1.53 -4.49
CA VAL A 204 -25.33 2.33 -3.26
C VAL A 204 -26.49 3.35 -3.44
N ARG A 205 -26.58 3.99 -4.61
CA ARG A 205 -27.72 4.88 -4.90
C ARG A 205 -29.06 4.13 -4.89
N GLU A 206 -29.13 2.93 -5.47
CA GLU A 206 -30.34 2.09 -5.43
C GLU A 206 -30.67 1.64 -4.01
N LEU A 207 -29.66 1.27 -3.22
CA LEU A 207 -29.82 0.93 -1.81
C LEU A 207 -30.42 2.11 -1.03
N HIS A 208 -29.91 3.34 -1.22
CA HIS A 208 -30.45 4.52 -0.57
C HIS A 208 -31.87 4.90 -1.02
N LYS A 209 -32.25 4.61 -2.27
CA LYS A 209 -33.65 4.77 -2.70
C LYS A 209 -34.57 3.82 -1.94
N LYS A 210 -34.13 2.59 -1.71
CA LYS A 210 -34.91 1.57 -1.02
C LYS A 210 -34.89 1.74 0.51
N PHE A 211 -33.73 2.09 1.06
CA PHE A 211 -33.48 2.24 2.49
C PHE A 211 -32.92 3.63 2.81
N PRO A 212 -33.71 4.70 2.66
CA PRO A 212 -33.21 6.07 2.81
C PRO A 212 -32.73 6.42 4.22
N LYS A 213 -33.16 5.66 5.25
CA LYS A 213 -32.73 5.84 6.63
C LYS A 213 -31.54 4.96 7.02
N ALA A 214 -31.13 4.03 6.16
CA ALA A 214 -29.97 3.19 6.43
C ALA A 214 -28.67 4.03 6.45
N ILE A 215 -27.77 3.69 7.35
CA ILE A 215 -26.46 4.32 7.43
C ILE A 215 -25.52 3.61 6.44
N TRP A 216 -24.91 4.37 5.54
CA TRP A 216 -23.82 3.90 4.69
C TRP A 216 -22.52 4.56 5.12
N SER A 217 -21.50 3.76 5.46
CA SER A 217 -20.17 4.19 5.83
C SER A 217 -19.15 3.56 4.92
N GLU A 218 -18.15 4.34 4.55
CA GLU A 218 -16.94 3.85 3.89
C GLU A 218 -15.75 4.11 4.80
N TYR A 219 -14.86 3.14 4.91
CA TYR A 219 -13.71 3.20 5.80
C TYR A 219 -12.48 2.53 5.16
N GLU A 220 -11.38 3.27 5.18
CA GLU A 220 -10.03 2.78 4.90
C GLU A 220 -9.10 3.26 6.02
N PRO A 221 -8.21 2.39 6.53
CA PRO A 221 -7.26 2.78 7.59
C PRO A 221 -6.23 3.82 7.10
N ILE A 222 -5.97 3.88 5.80
CA ILE A 222 -5.14 4.89 5.14
C ILE A 222 -6.00 5.53 4.07
N SER A 223 -6.49 6.75 4.34
CA SER A 223 -7.43 7.46 3.47
C SER A 223 -6.80 8.68 2.81
N ASP A 224 -7.46 9.18 1.75
CA ASP A 224 -7.15 10.45 1.09
C ASP A 224 -8.00 11.62 1.68
N GLU A 225 -8.48 11.51 2.93
CA GLU A 225 -9.37 12.53 3.52
C GLU A 225 -8.66 13.86 3.73
N ALA A 226 -7.43 13.85 4.26
CA ALA A 226 -6.67 15.07 4.56
C ALA A 226 -6.42 15.97 3.33
N PRO A 227 -5.98 15.44 2.17
CA PRO A 227 -5.89 16.24 0.94
C PRO A 227 -7.23 16.81 0.47
N LEU A 228 -8.34 16.07 0.62
CA LEU A 228 -9.68 16.52 0.23
C LEU A 228 -10.21 17.60 1.19
N GLU A 229 -10.00 17.44 2.49
CA GLU A 229 -10.33 18.45 3.51
C GLU A 229 -9.57 19.76 3.24
N ALA A 230 -8.28 19.67 2.96
CA ALA A 230 -7.47 20.83 2.57
C ALA A 230 -8.00 21.51 1.30
N ALA A 231 -8.37 20.73 0.30
CA ALA A 231 -8.91 21.26 -0.95
C ALA A 231 -10.26 21.94 -0.73
N GLN A 232 -11.13 21.36 0.09
CA GLN A 232 -12.41 21.98 0.47
C GLN A 232 -12.20 23.30 1.21
N ALA A 233 -11.22 23.37 2.11
CA ALA A 233 -10.91 24.58 2.87
C ALA A 233 -10.32 25.68 1.98
N VAL A 234 -9.44 25.31 1.03
CA VAL A 234 -8.73 26.29 0.17
C VAL A 234 -9.57 26.71 -1.04
N PHE A 235 -10.26 25.78 -1.70
CA PHE A 235 -10.96 26.03 -2.97
C PHE A 235 -12.49 26.08 -2.83
N GLY A 236 -13.04 25.75 -1.66
CA GLY A 236 -14.49 25.62 -1.44
C GLY A 236 -15.14 24.48 -2.23
N LYS A 237 -14.34 23.56 -2.74
CA LYS A 237 -14.79 22.45 -3.58
C LYS A 237 -14.06 21.16 -3.21
N SER A 238 -14.74 20.04 -3.35
CA SER A 238 -14.12 18.71 -3.25
C SER A 238 -13.36 18.42 -4.55
N VAL A 239 -12.06 18.67 -4.54
CA VAL A 239 -11.17 18.44 -5.69
C VAL A 239 -9.94 17.65 -5.27
N LYS A 240 -9.45 16.81 -6.17
CA LYS A 240 -8.24 15.99 -5.96
C LYS A 240 -7.12 16.49 -6.86
N PRO A 241 -5.88 16.71 -6.33
CA PRO A 241 -4.75 17.07 -7.16
C PRO A 241 -4.31 15.88 -8.03
N VAL A 242 -3.96 16.19 -9.27
CA VAL A 242 -3.28 15.32 -10.21
C VAL A 242 -1.97 15.95 -10.61
N TYR A 243 -0.88 15.26 -10.35
CA TYR A 243 0.46 15.78 -10.52
C TYR A 243 1.06 15.40 -11.88
N GLN A 244 1.61 16.39 -12.59
CA GLN A 244 2.23 16.22 -13.91
C GLN A 244 3.76 16.18 -13.76
N PHE A 245 4.29 15.11 -13.17
CA PHE A 245 5.73 14.95 -12.91
C PHE A 245 6.60 15.10 -14.17
N GLY A 246 6.08 14.67 -15.32
CA GLY A 246 6.80 14.80 -16.59
C GLY A 246 7.00 16.23 -17.08
N LYS A 247 6.19 17.19 -16.59
CA LYS A 247 6.32 18.63 -16.90
C LYS A 247 7.19 19.37 -15.86
N ALA A 248 7.41 18.76 -14.69
CA ALA A 248 8.10 19.40 -13.59
C ALA A 248 9.63 19.36 -13.76
N LYS A 249 10.29 20.49 -13.57
CA LYS A 249 11.74 20.61 -13.57
C LYS A 249 12.34 20.68 -12.17
N ARG A 250 11.60 21.19 -11.21
CA ARG A 250 11.96 21.24 -9.78
C ARG A 250 10.83 20.65 -8.98
N ILE A 251 11.13 19.62 -8.24
CA ILE A 251 10.14 18.82 -7.50
C ILE A 251 10.53 18.83 -6.04
N VAL A 252 9.57 19.12 -5.16
CA VAL A 252 9.71 18.97 -3.71
C VAL A 252 8.70 17.95 -3.24
N SER A 253 9.18 16.89 -2.61
CA SER A 253 8.37 15.88 -1.95
C SER A 253 8.46 16.06 -0.44
N ILE A 254 7.33 16.29 0.20
CA ILE A 254 7.17 16.42 1.64
C ILE A 254 6.57 15.09 2.14
N ASP A 255 7.42 14.21 2.66
CA ASP A 255 7.10 12.87 3.17
C ASP A 255 6.16 12.07 2.24
N SER A 256 6.36 12.21 0.91
CA SER A 256 5.53 11.57 -0.13
C SER A 256 6.36 10.59 -0.96
N ASP A 257 6.10 9.30 -0.80
CA ASP A 257 6.68 8.29 -1.68
C ASP A 257 5.80 8.08 -2.91
N PHE A 258 5.83 9.04 -3.81
CA PHE A 258 5.09 9.01 -5.07
C PHE A 258 5.56 7.92 -6.05
N PHE A 259 6.62 7.19 -5.73
CA PHE A 259 7.07 6.03 -6.51
C PHE A 259 6.34 4.74 -6.13
N GLN A 260 5.87 4.59 -4.88
CA GLN A 260 5.32 3.34 -4.41
C GLN A 260 4.03 3.48 -3.59
N SER A 261 4.01 4.30 -2.53
CA SER A 261 2.93 4.30 -1.55
C SER A 261 1.73 5.17 -1.94
N GLU A 262 1.95 6.19 -2.76
CA GLU A 262 0.90 7.13 -3.15
C GLU A 262 -0.02 6.57 -4.25
N ALA A 263 -1.28 7.01 -4.25
CA ALA A 263 -2.19 6.70 -5.34
C ALA A 263 -1.66 7.27 -6.66
N GLY A 264 -1.64 6.44 -7.71
CA GLY A 264 -1.08 6.85 -9.01
C GLY A 264 0.44 6.68 -9.15
N SER A 265 1.10 6.05 -8.18
CA SER A 265 2.55 5.87 -8.14
C SER A 265 3.16 5.33 -9.44
N VAL A 266 2.54 4.36 -10.09
CA VAL A 266 3.02 3.81 -11.38
C VAL A 266 3.06 4.88 -12.46
N PHE A 267 2.04 5.73 -12.55
CA PHE A 267 2.00 6.86 -13.48
C PHE A 267 3.05 7.91 -13.12
N TYR A 268 3.13 8.29 -11.84
CA TYR A 268 4.07 9.32 -11.37
C TYR A 268 5.52 8.91 -11.54
N ALA A 269 5.86 7.65 -11.24
CA ALA A 269 7.20 7.10 -11.45
C ALA A 269 7.62 7.16 -12.94
N ARG A 270 6.70 6.76 -13.82
CA ARG A 270 6.92 6.81 -15.27
C ARG A 270 7.11 8.23 -15.77
N GLU A 271 6.26 9.16 -15.34
CA GLU A 271 6.37 10.56 -15.75
C GLU A 271 7.63 11.24 -15.20
N PHE A 272 8.00 10.94 -13.95
CA PHE A 272 9.26 11.41 -13.37
C PHE A 272 10.47 10.90 -14.16
N ALA A 273 10.48 9.62 -14.53
CA ALA A 273 11.58 9.01 -15.28
C ALA A 273 11.80 9.68 -16.66
N LYS A 274 10.74 10.20 -17.30
CA LYS A 274 10.89 10.99 -18.54
C LYS A 274 11.74 12.22 -18.33
N GLY A 275 11.58 12.92 -17.20
CA GLY A 275 12.37 14.09 -16.85
C GLY A 275 13.82 13.77 -16.44
N ARG A 276 14.13 12.50 -16.16
CA ARG A 276 15.48 12.00 -15.84
C ARG A 276 16.25 11.50 -17.05
N ARG A 277 15.58 11.34 -18.18
CA ARG A 277 16.21 10.82 -19.39
C ARG A 277 17.03 11.93 -20.04
N VAL A 278 18.34 11.77 -19.97
CA VAL A 278 19.32 12.64 -20.62
C VAL A 278 19.88 11.91 -21.83
N THR A 279 19.69 12.46 -23.02
CA THR A 279 20.14 11.88 -24.29
C THR A 279 21.22 12.74 -24.95
N SER A 280 21.32 14.01 -24.55
CA SER A 280 22.31 14.96 -25.04
C SER A 280 22.82 15.85 -23.90
N LYS A 281 23.92 16.56 -24.14
CA LYS A 281 24.50 17.54 -23.21
C LYS A 281 23.61 18.76 -22.96
N ASP A 282 22.66 19.01 -23.87
CA ASP A 282 21.76 20.16 -23.81
C ASP A 282 20.43 19.82 -23.10
N ASP A 283 20.25 18.54 -22.71
CA ASP A 283 19.07 18.10 -22.01
C ASP A 283 19.10 18.59 -20.54
N ASP A 284 18.00 19.20 -20.10
CA ASP A 284 17.79 19.65 -18.72
C ASP A 284 17.05 18.60 -17.92
N MET A 285 17.75 17.97 -16.99
CA MET A 285 17.21 16.96 -16.07
C MET A 285 16.39 17.62 -14.97
N ASN A 286 15.28 16.98 -14.56
CA ASN A 286 14.54 17.44 -13.38
C ASN A 286 15.38 17.26 -12.10
N ARG A 287 15.10 18.07 -11.06
CA ARG A 287 15.74 18.00 -9.75
C ARG A 287 14.71 17.71 -8.68
N LEU A 288 15.02 16.72 -7.82
CA LEU A 288 14.15 16.25 -6.76
C LEU A 288 14.73 16.58 -5.39
N TYR A 289 13.99 17.35 -4.62
CA TYR A 289 14.18 17.61 -3.20
C TYR A 289 13.21 16.75 -2.41
N VAL A 290 13.68 16.02 -1.39
CA VAL A 290 12.83 15.18 -0.55
C VAL A 290 13.09 15.48 0.91
N ALA A 291 12.06 15.88 1.65
CA ALA A 291 12.04 15.89 3.10
C ALA A 291 11.18 14.71 3.56
N GLU A 292 11.78 13.75 4.27
CA GLU A 292 11.09 12.51 4.64
C GLU A 292 11.53 11.97 6.00
N SER A 293 10.61 11.28 6.66
CA SER A 293 10.82 10.67 7.97
C SER A 293 11.45 9.28 7.85
N SER A 294 11.10 8.54 6.83
CA SER A 294 11.64 7.21 6.51
C SER A 294 12.43 7.25 5.22
N PHE A 295 13.36 6.32 5.02
CA PHE A 295 14.09 6.21 3.76
C PHE A 295 13.22 5.48 2.72
N THR A 296 12.61 6.25 1.83
CA THR A 296 11.69 5.74 0.80
C THR A 296 12.36 5.64 -0.57
N LEU A 297 11.61 5.13 -1.58
CA LEU A 297 12.08 5.16 -2.97
C LEU A 297 12.23 6.61 -3.47
N ALA A 298 11.37 7.54 -3.04
CA ALA A 298 11.52 8.95 -3.37
C ALA A 298 12.82 9.50 -2.81
N GLY A 299 13.16 9.20 -1.55
CA GLY A 299 14.42 9.59 -0.93
C GLY A 299 15.65 8.97 -1.57
N SER A 300 15.56 7.74 -2.07
CA SER A 300 16.66 7.06 -2.77
C SER A 300 16.97 7.68 -4.15
N MET A 301 15.96 8.30 -4.77
CA MET A 301 16.06 8.95 -6.08
C MET A 301 16.30 10.46 -5.98
N ALA A 302 16.34 11.01 -4.75
CA ALA A 302 16.49 12.45 -4.51
C ALA A 302 17.89 12.96 -4.86
N ASP A 303 17.95 14.16 -5.46
CA ASP A 303 19.19 14.90 -5.62
C ASP A 303 19.57 15.58 -4.29
N HIS A 304 18.57 16.02 -3.54
CA HIS A 304 18.71 16.64 -2.24
C HIS A 304 17.73 16.00 -1.24
N ARG A 305 18.25 15.19 -0.35
CA ARG A 305 17.46 14.53 0.69
C ARG A 305 17.67 15.16 2.06
N LEU A 306 16.58 15.47 2.74
CA LEU A 306 16.54 15.94 4.13
C LEU A 306 15.83 14.90 4.99
N ARG A 307 16.55 14.31 5.95
CA ARG A 307 15.93 13.48 6.98
C ARG A 307 15.26 14.37 8.00
N LEU A 308 13.96 14.26 8.16
CA LEU A 308 13.16 15.11 9.02
C LEU A 308 12.07 14.27 9.72
N ALA A 309 11.88 14.46 11.02
CA ALA A 309 10.80 13.76 11.72
C ALA A 309 9.42 14.16 11.18
N SER A 310 8.49 13.22 11.11
CA SER A 310 7.12 13.45 10.58
C SER A 310 6.40 14.58 11.33
N SER A 311 6.65 14.75 12.63
CA SER A 311 6.13 15.86 13.45
C SER A 311 6.59 17.25 12.99
N HIS A 312 7.67 17.36 12.23
CA HIS A 312 8.22 18.64 11.74
C HIS A 312 7.80 18.94 10.29
N MET A 313 7.03 18.09 9.61
CA MET A 313 6.64 18.31 8.21
C MET A 313 5.77 19.56 8.03
N LEU A 314 4.92 19.87 9.02
CA LEU A 314 4.15 21.12 9.01
C LEU A 314 5.06 22.34 9.11
N ALA A 315 6.02 22.32 10.02
CA ALA A 315 6.97 23.41 10.19
C ALA A 315 7.86 23.61 8.95
N PHE A 316 8.29 22.51 8.33
CA PHE A 316 9.04 22.52 7.07
C PHE A 316 8.22 23.13 5.92
N ALA A 317 6.98 22.68 5.74
CA ALA A 317 6.10 23.22 4.71
C ALA A 317 5.85 24.72 4.90
N ALA A 318 5.63 25.16 6.16
CA ALA A 318 5.44 26.55 6.51
C ALA A 318 6.70 27.40 6.25
N ALA A 319 7.89 26.91 6.64
CA ALA A 319 9.15 27.60 6.38
C ALA A 319 9.42 27.77 4.87
N LEU A 320 9.15 26.72 4.09
CA LEU A 320 9.25 26.79 2.63
C LEU A 320 8.24 27.77 2.03
N ALA A 321 6.99 27.78 2.53
CA ALA A 321 5.94 28.71 2.11
C ALA A 321 6.33 30.17 2.41
N ALA A 322 6.80 30.47 3.62
CA ALA A 322 7.26 31.80 4.01
C ALA A 322 8.33 32.35 3.04
N LYS A 323 9.32 31.52 2.67
CA LYS A 323 10.39 31.91 1.73
C LYS A 323 9.89 32.12 0.30
N ILE A 324 8.91 31.34 -0.17
CA ILE A 324 8.40 31.45 -1.54
C ILE A 324 7.36 32.55 -1.67
N THR A 325 6.47 32.71 -0.69
CA THR A 325 5.37 33.68 -0.76
C THR A 325 5.71 35.04 -0.18
N GLY A 326 6.71 35.12 0.72
CA GLY A 326 7.00 36.31 1.51
C GLY A 326 5.97 36.58 2.62
N ASP A 327 5.05 35.68 2.89
CA ASP A 327 4.00 35.84 3.89
C ASP A 327 4.48 35.38 5.28
N SER A 328 4.66 36.36 6.18
CA SER A 328 5.12 36.13 7.55
C SER A 328 4.09 35.37 8.44
N SER A 329 2.86 35.19 7.97
CA SER A 329 1.86 34.38 8.72
C SER A 329 2.31 32.94 8.92
N TYR A 330 3.18 32.43 8.06
CA TYR A 330 3.77 31.09 8.17
C TYR A 330 4.89 30.98 9.22
N ASP A 331 5.51 32.10 9.64
CA ASP A 331 6.69 32.08 10.55
C ASP A 331 6.37 31.43 11.90
N LYS A 332 5.15 31.62 12.40
CA LYS A 332 4.71 31.00 13.65
C LYS A 332 4.63 29.47 13.55
N LEU A 333 4.21 28.96 12.38
CA LEU A 333 4.11 27.52 12.13
C LEU A 333 5.49 26.90 11.84
N ALA A 334 6.45 27.71 11.39
CA ALA A 334 7.82 27.27 11.10
C ALA A 334 8.73 27.17 12.34
N GLN A 335 8.24 27.57 13.52
CA GLN A 335 9.04 27.56 14.75
C GLN A 335 9.46 26.15 15.15
N GLY A 336 10.67 26.04 15.74
CA GLY A 336 11.21 24.77 16.25
C GLY A 336 11.80 23.85 15.17
N LEU A 337 11.91 24.32 13.94
CA LEU A 337 12.54 23.57 12.85
C LEU A 337 14.07 23.70 12.97
N ASP A 338 14.74 22.61 13.34
CA ASP A 338 16.20 22.51 13.39
C ASP A 338 16.70 21.72 12.18
N ILE A 339 17.14 22.42 11.15
CA ILE A 339 17.69 21.84 9.92
C ILE A 339 18.92 22.63 9.47
N LYS A 340 19.73 22.03 8.60
CA LYS A 340 20.91 22.68 8.03
C LYS A 340 20.53 24.01 7.39
N ALA A 341 21.21 25.08 7.84
CA ALA A 341 21.04 26.41 7.26
C ALA A 341 21.26 26.40 5.74
N GLY A 342 20.46 27.16 5.02
CA GLY A 342 20.53 27.26 3.57
C GLY A 342 19.73 26.20 2.79
N TRP A 343 19.30 25.09 3.40
CA TRP A 343 18.58 24.05 2.66
C TRP A 343 17.23 24.55 2.11
N ILE A 344 16.46 25.25 2.95
CA ILE A 344 15.16 25.82 2.55
C ILE A 344 15.37 26.99 1.58
N GLU A 345 16.34 27.85 1.86
CA GLU A 345 16.68 29.00 1.02
C GLU A 345 17.01 28.57 -0.42
N GLU A 346 17.90 27.60 -0.58
CA GLU A 346 18.30 27.09 -1.89
C GLU A 346 17.14 26.37 -2.60
N CYS A 347 16.37 25.59 -1.87
CA CYS A 347 15.18 24.92 -2.40
C CYS A 347 14.12 25.93 -2.87
N ALA A 348 13.84 26.96 -2.07
CA ALA A 348 12.89 28.02 -2.39
C ALA A 348 13.35 28.85 -3.59
N ALA A 349 14.65 29.18 -3.67
CA ALA A 349 15.24 29.91 -4.78
C ALA A 349 15.16 29.10 -6.09
N ASP A 350 15.50 27.80 -6.04
CA ASP A 350 15.44 26.93 -7.23
C ASP A 350 13.99 26.77 -7.74
N LEU A 351 13.00 26.63 -6.84
CA LEU A 351 11.58 26.61 -7.21
C LEU A 351 11.14 27.96 -7.80
N SER A 352 11.53 29.07 -7.17
CA SER A 352 11.13 30.45 -7.61
C SER A 352 11.72 30.81 -8.97
N ASN A 353 12.92 30.31 -9.29
CA ASN A 353 13.55 30.45 -10.60
C ASN A 353 12.89 29.57 -11.68
N ASN A 354 12.03 28.63 -11.28
CA ASN A 354 11.34 27.71 -12.18
C ASN A 354 9.81 27.82 -12.07
N LYS A 355 9.27 29.04 -11.94
CA LYS A 355 7.80 29.26 -11.87
C LYS A 355 7.07 28.62 -13.03
N GLY A 356 5.91 27.98 -12.73
CA GLY A 356 5.11 27.22 -13.69
C GLY A 356 5.70 25.86 -14.10
N ARG A 357 6.92 25.57 -13.68
CA ARG A 357 7.64 24.30 -13.93
C ARG A 357 8.11 23.63 -12.63
N GLY A 358 7.76 24.19 -11.48
CA GLY A 358 7.92 23.59 -10.17
C GLY A 358 6.78 22.60 -9.87
N LEU A 359 6.98 21.78 -8.85
CA LEU A 359 5.95 20.88 -8.31
C LEU A 359 6.24 20.61 -6.84
N VAL A 360 5.30 20.92 -5.96
CA VAL A 360 5.39 20.57 -4.54
C VAL A 360 4.28 19.58 -4.22
N VAL A 361 4.65 18.43 -3.66
CA VAL A 361 3.73 17.36 -3.28
C VAL A 361 3.88 17.00 -1.82
N ALA A 362 2.80 16.59 -1.16
CA ALA A 362 2.79 16.15 0.22
C ALA A 362 2.20 14.72 0.30
N GLY A 363 2.75 13.90 1.19
CA GLY A 363 2.25 12.54 1.44
C GLY A 363 0.80 12.54 1.91
N ALA A 364 -0.03 11.66 1.39
CA ALA A 364 -1.47 11.62 1.67
C ALA A 364 -1.79 11.46 3.17
N HIS A 365 -0.86 10.86 3.93
CA HIS A 365 -0.99 10.65 5.37
C HIS A 365 -0.75 11.90 6.23
N LEU A 366 -0.23 12.99 5.63
CA LEU A 366 0.05 14.22 6.36
C LEU A 366 -1.24 14.99 6.68
N PRO A 367 -1.23 15.82 7.75
CA PRO A 367 -2.39 16.61 8.12
C PRO A 367 -2.87 17.58 7.03
N ALA A 368 -4.16 17.89 6.98
CA ALA A 368 -4.77 18.79 6.00
C ALA A 368 -4.07 20.16 5.91
N ALA A 369 -3.52 20.67 7.03
CA ALA A 369 -2.77 21.91 7.04
C ALA A 369 -1.51 21.86 6.14
N VAL A 370 -0.81 20.74 6.07
CA VAL A 370 0.37 20.57 5.19
C VAL A 370 -0.06 20.62 3.73
N HIS A 371 -1.15 19.95 3.39
CA HIS A 371 -1.71 19.97 2.03
C HIS A 371 -2.18 21.37 1.63
N ALA A 372 -2.85 22.10 2.53
CA ALA A 372 -3.29 23.48 2.28
C ALA A 372 -2.09 24.40 1.98
N ILE A 373 -1.02 24.30 2.77
CA ILE A 373 0.23 25.04 2.55
C ILE A 373 0.87 24.62 1.20
N THR A 374 0.89 23.34 0.90
CA THR A 374 1.41 22.81 -0.38
C THR A 374 0.63 23.38 -1.57
N TYR A 375 -0.70 23.51 -1.47
CA TYR A 375 -1.52 24.14 -2.51
C TYR A 375 -1.22 25.62 -2.65
N ALA A 376 -1.03 26.34 -1.54
CA ALA A 376 -0.65 27.76 -1.55
C ALA A 376 0.72 27.99 -2.20
N ILE A 377 1.71 27.14 -1.90
CA ILE A 377 3.03 27.17 -2.56
C ILE A 377 2.88 26.98 -4.08
N ASN A 378 2.17 25.94 -4.50
CA ASN A 378 1.96 25.66 -5.92
C ASN A 378 1.20 26.79 -6.63
N ALA A 379 0.24 27.43 -5.97
CA ALA A 379 -0.46 28.61 -6.50
C ALA A 379 0.49 29.79 -6.68
N SER A 380 1.30 30.11 -5.66
CA SER A 380 2.27 31.23 -5.70
C SER A 380 3.35 31.06 -6.78
N LEU A 381 3.72 29.80 -7.05
CA LEU A 381 4.68 29.46 -8.10
C LEU A 381 4.05 29.38 -9.51
N GLY A 382 2.73 29.53 -9.65
CA GLY A 382 2.05 29.39 -10.94
C GLY A 382 2.03 27.95 -11.46
N ASN A 383 2.12 26.96 -10.56
CA ASN A 383 2.17 25.55 -10.91
C ASN A 383 0.77 24.97 -11.22
N ILE A 384 -0.29 25.60 -10.68
CA ILE A 384 -1.68 25.19 -10.90
C ILE A 384 -2.07 25.46 -12.36
N GLY A 385 -2.63 24.45 -13.01
CA GLY A 385 -2.92 24.46 -14.46
C GLY A 385 -1.73 24.08 -15.34
N SER A 386 -0.53 23.86 -14.75
CA SER A 386 0.67 23.40 -15.46
C SER A 386 1.15 22.06 -14.94
N THR A 387 1.80 22.04 -13.77
CA THR A 387 2.32 20.80 -13.14
C THR A 387 1.36 20.21 -12.12
N VAL A 388 0.37 20.97 -11.68
CA VAL A 388 -0.72 20.53 -10.79
C VAL A 388 -2.05 20.85 -11.45
N GLU A 389 -2.89 19.83 -11.61
CA GLU A 389 -4.28 19.97 -12.05
C GLU A 389 -5.20 19.51 -10.91
N PHE A 390 -6.38 20.14 -10.78
CA PHE A 390 -7.38 19.74 -9.81
C PHE A 390 -8.60 19.18 -10.53
N LEU A 391 -8.96 17.93 -10.20
CA LEU A 391 -10.14 17.29 -10.73
C LEU A 391 -11.24 17.24 -9.67
N GLU A 392 -12.47 17.60 -10.06
CA GLU A 392 -13.62 17.50 -9.21
C GLU A 392 -13.87 16.03 -8.83
N VAL A 393 -14.11 15.78 -7.55
CA VAL A 393 -14.46 14.47 -7.01
C VAL A 393 -15.90 14.54 -6.56
N ALA A 394 -16.68 13.51 -6.92
CA ALA A 394 -18.06 13.42 -6.47
C ALA A 394 -18.09 13.39 -4.93
N GLU A 395 -18.90 14.24 -4.33
CA GLU A 395 -19.13 14.22 -2.89
C GLU A 395 -19.72 12.86 -2.48
N THR A 396 -19.08 12.23 -1.51
CA THR A 396 -19.62 11.02 -0.92
C THR A 396 -20.59 11.37 0.20
N LYS A 397 -21.76 10.73 0.20
CA LYS A 397 -22.70 10.79 1.31
C LYS A 397 -22.40 9.78 2.41
N ALA A 398 -21.30 9.06 2.27
CA ALA A 398 -20.86 8.09 3.25
C ALA A 398 -20.56 8.77 4.59
N LYS A 399 -20.96 8.11 5.67
CA LYS A 399 -20.63 8.53 7.03
C LYS A 399 -19.27 8.00 7.43
N SER A 400 -18.60 8.68 8.35
CA SER A 400 -17.36 8.17 8.93
C SER A 400 -17.61 6.95 9.83
N LEU A 401 -16.59 6.11 10.03
CA LEU A 401 -16.67 4.99 10.97
C LEU A 401 -17.03 5.46 12.39
N ALA A 402 -16.49 6.61 12.81
CA ALA A 402 -16.83 7.24 14.10
C ALA A 402 -18.32 7.53 14.23
N SER A 403 -18.97 8.00 13.16
CA SER A 403 -20.41 8.23 13.14
C SER A 403 -21.22 6.95 13.33
N VAL A 404 -20.78 5.84 12.71
CA VAL A 404 -21.40 4.52 12.90
C VAL A 404 -21.21 4.04 14.33
N THR A 405 -20.00 4.14 14.87
CA THR A 405 -19.71 3.78 16.27
C THR A 405 -20.60 4.54 17.24
N ALA A 406 -20.76 5.85 17.04
CA ALA A 406 -21.66 6.67 17.85
C ALA A 406 -23.13 6.26 17.72
N ALA A 407 -23.58 5.86 16.53
CA ALA A 407 -24.94 5.35 16.31
C ALA A 407 -25.17 4.01 17.02
N ILE A 408 -24.18 3.11 16.98
CA ILE A 408 -24.21 1.84 17.71
C ILE A 408 -24.31 2.10 19.22
N ALA A 409 -23.47 2.98 19.76
CA ALA A 409 -23.47 3.34 21.19
C ALA A 409 -24.82 3.92 21.67
N LYS A 410 -25.55 4.58 20.78
CA LYS A 410 -26.93 5.10 21.04
C LYS A 410 -28.02 4.03 20.90
N GLY A 411 -27.68 2.79 20.55
CA GLY A 411 -28.63 1.73 20.28
C GLY A 411 -29.43 1.91 18.98
N SER A 412 -28.98 2.79 18.09
CA SER A 412 -29.67 3.11 16.83
C SER A 412 -29.35 2.12 15.69
N VAL A 413 -28.51 1.13 15.91
CA VAL A 413 -28.14 0.11 14.91
C VAL A 413 -28.48 -1.27 15.46
N SER A 414 -29.42 -1.96 14.81
CA SER A 414 -29.83 -3.32 15.15
C SER A 414 -29.19 -4.37 14.25
N SER A 415 -28.93 -4.04 12.99
CA SER A 415 -28.20 -4.91 12.06
C SER A 415 -27.07 -4.16 11.39
N LEU A 416 -25.90 -4.76 11.39
CA LEU A 416 -24.67 -4.24 10.80
C LEU A 416 -24.18 -5.18 9.69
N VAL A 417 -24.01 -4.64 8.48
CA VAL A 417 -23.48 -5.36 7.34
C VAL A 417 -22.09 -4.81 7.01
N ILE A 418 -21.06 -5.65 7.08
CA ILE A 418 -19.67 -5.28 6.79
C ILE A 418 -19.26 -5.89 5.45
N LEU A 419 -18.90 -5.03 4.49
CA LEU A 419 -18.56 -5.40 3.13
C LEU A 419 -17.06 -5.22 2.88
N GLY A 420 -16.30 -6.29 3.05
CA GLY A 420 -14.84 -6.24 3.03
C GLY A 420 -14.22 -5.57 4.25
N GLY A 421 -12.92 -5.36 4.21
CA GLY A 421 -12.15 -4.73 5.28
C GLY A 421 -12.06 -5.57 6.57
N ASN A 422 -11.28 -5.08 7.54
CA ASN A 422 -11.16 -5.70 8.85
C ASN A 422 -11.14 -4.62 9.96
N PRO A 423 -12.25 -3.91 10.19
CA PRO A 423 -12.29 -2.80 11.12
C PRO A 423 -12.03 -3.20 12.58
N VAL A 424 -12.24 -4.46 12.98
CA VAL A 424 -11.86 -4.94 14.32
C VAL A 424 -10.34 -4.88 14.52
N PHE A 425 -9.58 -5.13 13.46
CA PHE A 425 -8.11 -5.10 13.48
C PHE A 425 -7.56 -3.68 13.28
N ASN A 426 -8.10 -2.93 12.32
CA ASN A 426 -7.43 -1.73 11.80
C ASN A 426 -8.18 -0.40 12.05
N ALA A 427 -9.32 -0.42 12.76
CA ALA A 427 -9.97 0.82 13.16
C ALA A 427 -9.14 1.57 14.21
N PRO A 428 -9.22 2.91 14.28
CA PRO A 428 -8.61 3.69 15.33
C PRO A 428 -9.01 3.18 16.72
N ALA A 429 -8.02 3.02 17.62
CA ALA A 429 -8.23 2.39 18.92
C ALA A 429 -9.22 3.17 19.82
N ASP A 430 -9.27 4.48 19.69
CA ASP A 430 -10.17 5.38 20.40
C ASP A 430 -11.65 5.18 20.05
N LEU A 431 -11.96 4.58 18.90
CA LEU A 431 -13.31 4.19 18.52
C LEU A 431 -13.82 2.95 19.25
N ALA A 432 -12.94 2.15 19.85
CA ALA A 432 -13.26 0.87 20.50
C ALA A 432 -14.20 -0.01 19.63
N TRP A 433 -13.94 -0.07 18.32
CA TRP A 433 -14.83 -0.70 17.32
C TRP A 433 -15.21 -2.14 17.67
N ALA A 434 -14.28 -2.95 18.16
CA ALA A 434 -14.56 -4.34 18.53
C ALA A 434 -15.68 -4.45 19.60
N SER A 435 -15.70 -3.53 20.58
CA SER A 435 -16.74 -3.46 21.60
C SER A 435 -18.06 -2.99 21.01
N ALA A 436 -18.02 -2.00 20.13
CA ALA A 436 -19.20 -1.52 19.43
C ALA A 436 -19.82 -2.62 18.56
N GLN A 437 -19.03 -3.32 17.75
CA GLN A 437 -19.53 -4.42 16.91
C GLN A 437 -20.19 -5.53 17.73
N LYS A 438 -19.62 -5.91 18.89
CA LYS A 438 -20.19 -6.93 19.80
C LYS A 438 -21.55 -6.53 20.39
N SER A 439 -21.83 -5.25 20.50
CA SER A 439 -23.11 -4.76 21.05
C SER A 439 -24.27 -4.78 20.04
N VAL A 440 -23.95 -4.97 18.74
CA VAL A 440 -24.97 -5.07 17.68
C VAL A 440 -25.59 -6.47 17.69
N SER A 441 -26.92 -6.56 17.68
CA SER A 441 -27.63 -7.84 17.78
C SER A 441 -27.43 -8.76 16.57
N GLU A 442 -27.22 -8.19 15.39
CA GLU A 442 -27.04 -8.95 14.15
C GLU A 442 -25.90 -8.35 13.31
N VAL A 443 -24.83 -9.12 13.12
CA VAL A 443 -23.68 -8.72 12.31
C VAL A 443 -23.50 -9.72 11.17
N ILE A 444 -23.54 -9.21 9.94
CA ILE A 444 -23.30 -9.96 8.72
C ILE A 444 -22.02 -9.42 8.08
N ARG A 445 -21.06 -10.31 7.79
CA ARG A 445 -19.81 -9.94 7.15
C ARG A 445 -19.67 -10.63 5.80
N LEU A 446 -19.30 -9.88 4.78
CA LEU A 446 -18.77 -10.36 3.51
C LEU A 446 -17.25 -10.19 3.52
N GLY A 447 -16.50 -11.27 3.33
CA GLY A 447 -15.04 -11.21 3.28
C GLY A 447 -14.42 -12.52 2.85
N TYR A 448 -13.17 -12.47 2.43
CA TYR A 448 -12.47 -13.66 1.90
C TYR A 448 -11.59 -14.39 2.94
N ARG A 449 -11.56 -13.89 4.18
CA ARG A 449 -10.88 -14.54 5.33
C ARG A 449 -11.77 -14.54 6.57
N LEU A 450 -11.61 -15.53 7.43
CA LEU A 450 -12.21 -15.53 8.77
C LEU A 450 -11.28 -14.82 9.75
N ASP A 451 -11.24 -13.50 9.63
CA ASP A 451 -10.42 -12.59 10.41
C ASP A 451 -11.09 -12.15 11.72
N GLU A 452 -10.50 -11.18 12.44
CA GLU A 452 -10.99 -10.68 13.71
C GLU A 452 -12.39 -10.08 13.60
N THR A 453 -12.70 -9.42 12.48
CA THR A 453 -14.05 -8.91 12.21
C THR A 453 -15.05 -10.03 11.99
N ALA A 454 -14.63 -11.09 11.28
CA ALA A 454 -15.44 -12.28 11.06
C ALA A 454 -15.72 -13.03 12.37
N ALA A 455 -14.74 -13.10 13.28
CA ALA A 455 -14.89 -13.75 14.58
C ALA A 455 -15.98 -13.10 15.47
N LEU A 456 -16.29 -11.83 15.21
CA LEU A 456 -17.34 -11.07 15.91
C LEU A 456 -18.63 -10.92 15.08
N ALA A 457 -18.79 -11.67 14.00
CA ALA A 457 -19.98 -11.65 13.16
C ALA A 457 -20.76 -12.96 13.28
N ALA A 458 -22.08 -12.87 13.39
CA ALA A 458 -22.95 -14.04 13.43
C ALA A 458 -23.01 -14.75 12.07
N VAL A 459 -22.92 -14.01 10.98
CA VAL A 459 -22.94 -14.56 9.61
C VAL A 459 -21.70 -14.09 8.87
N ASN A 460 -20.98 -15.06 8.30
CA ASN A 460 -19.81 -14.82 7.44
C ASN A 460 -20.08 -15.36 6.05
N ILE A 461 -20.12 -14.47 5.08
CA ILE A 461 -20.34 -14.79 3.66
C ILE A 461 -19.00 -14.75 2.96
N ALA A 462 -18.62 -15.83 2.30
CA ALA A 462 -17.38 -15.90 1.53
C ALA A 462 -17.45 -14.97 0.31
N GLU A 463 -16.44 -14.12 0.18
CA GLU A 463 -16.26 -13.21 -0.93
C GLU A 463 -15.46 -13.90 -2.05
N ALA A 464 -15.82 -13.62 -3.30
CA ALA A 464 -15.01 -14.00 -4.46
C ALA A 464 -13.80 -13.05 -4.59
N HIS A 465 -12.69 -13.60 -5.07
CA HIS A 465 -11.48 -12.81 -5.35
C HIS A 465 -11.65 -11.97 -6.61
#